data_bcd68f875d4d983e281188b202962249
#
_entry.id   bcd68f875d4d983e281188b202962249
#
_cell.length_a   1.000
_cell.length_b   1.000
_cell.length_c   1.000
_cell.angle_alpha   90.00
_cell.angle_beta   90.00
_cell.angle_gamma   90.00
#
_symmetry.space_group_name_H-M   'P 1'
#
loop_
_entity.id
_entity.type
_entity.pdbx_description
1 polymer ?
#
loop_
_entity_poly.entity_id
_entity_poly.type
_entity_poly.pdbx_seq_one_letter_code
_entity_poly.pdbx_strand_id
1 'polypeptide(L)'
;MNLIIKFLQTFIFVVLLAYTSFAQINLVKAKETYKEVLSLYPNMLTDHFLDPEKANFIHFGLRYPGAANLNVVNAIFICDSNLITTIEEKMINEGVAIYHFTDSCLMIVDYDTSIYDTTVIKLKQCNNFNGMLPVPNFEFCLKLPLPIEFYKKATIYVLGAERGKFLDENLLWSKGVKLSYEWKNGYTKGVVISGNIVVYWLEVW
;
A
#
# COMPACT_ATOMS: atom_id res chain seq x y z
N MET A 1 -33.97 -21.52 -36.15
CA MET A 1 -32.58 -21.47 -35.69
C MET A 1 -31.99 -20.04 -35.60
N ASN A 2 -32.19 -19.16 -36.60
CA ASN A 2 -31.62 -17.80 -36.60
C ASN A 2 -32.14 -16.84 -35.51
N LEU A 3 -33.36 -16.96 -35.06
CA LEU A 3 -33.97 -16.05 -34.08
C LEU A 3 -33.41 -16.28 -32.66
N ILE A 4 -33.24 -17.53 -32.27
CA ILE A 4 -32.69 -17.91 -30.97
C ILE A 4 -31.23 -17.46 -30.86
N ILE A 5 -30.45 -17.62 -31.92
CA ILE A 5 -29.02 -17.20 -31.94
C ILE A 5 -28.91 -15.68 -31.79
N LYS A 6 -29.74 -14.92 -32.49
CA LYS A 6 -29.77 -13.45 -32.36
C LYS A 6 -30.18 -13.00 -30.97
N PHE A 7 -31.18 -13.65 -30.38
CA PHE A 7 -31.61 -13.34 -29.01
C PHE A 7 -30.49 -13.64 -28.00
N LEU A 8 -29.78 -14.78 -28.13
CA LEU A 8 -28.66 -15.14 -27.27
C LEU A 8 -27.50 -14.16 -27.40
N GLN A 9 -27.17 -13.73 -28.62
CA GLN A 9 -26.11 -12.74 -28.86
C GLN A 9 -26.45 -11.38 -28.24
N THR A 10 -27.70 -10.92 -28.38
CA THR A 10 -28.15 -9.67 -27.79
C THR A 10 -28.14 -9.74 -26.25
N PHE A 11 -28.56 -10.87 -25.68
CA PHE A 11 -28.56 -11.08 -24.24
C PHE A 11 -27.13 -11.07 -23.66
N ILE A 12 -26.18 -11.78 -24.30
CA ILE A 12 -24.78 -11.78 -23.90
C ILE A 12 -24.19 -10.38 -23.98
N PHE A 13 -24.48 -9.62 -25.04
CA PHE A 13 -24.00 -8.26 -25.21
C PHE A 13 -24.54 -7.31 -24.11
N VAL A 14 -25.82 -7.40 -23.77
CA VAL A 14 -26.44 -6.61 -22.68
C VAL A 14 -25.82 -6.97 -21.33
N VAL A 15 -25.59 -8.24 -21.06
CA VAL A 15 -24.95 -8.71 -19.82
C VAL A 15 -23.50 -8.18 -19.75
N LEU A 16 -22.75 -8.24 -20.84
CA LEU A 16 -21.39 -7.69 -20.89
C LEU A 16 -21.35 -6.18 -20.66
N LEU A 17 -22.28 -5.43 -21.27
CA LEU A 17 -22.40 -3.98 -21.06
C LEU A 17 -22.76 -3.65 -19.60
N ALA A 18 -23.66 -4.40 -19.00
CA ALA A 18 -24.02 -4.21 -17.59
C ALA A 18 -22.82 -4.50 -16.66
N TYR A 19 -22.04 -5.55 -16.94
CA TYR A 19 -20.85 -5.90 -16.17
C TYR A 19 -19.77 -4.82 -16.25
N THR A 20 -19.50 -4.30 -17.47
CA THR A 20 -18.51 -3.24 -17.65
C THR A 20 -18.93 -1.94 -16.97
N SER A 21 -20.20 -1.58 -17.03
CA SER A 21 -20.75 -0.40 -16.37
C SER A 21 -20.66 -0.51 -14.84
N PHE A 22 -20.96 -1.69 -14.28
CA PHE A 22 -20.88 -1.94 -12.84
C PHE A 22 -19.44 -1.90 -12.32
N ALA A 23 -18.50 -2.47 -13.09
CA ALA A 23 -17.06 -2.41 -12.78
C ALA A 23 -16.53 -0.97 -12.82
N GLN A 24 -16.96 -0.17 -13.79
CA GLN A 24 -16.59 1.23 -13.92
C GLN A 24 -17.11 2.10 -12.76
N ILE A 25 -18.37 1.91 -12.35
CA ILE A 25 -18.97 2.61 -11.21
C ILE A 25 -18.20 2.29 -9.91
N ASN A 26 -17.85 1.02 -9.70
CA ASN A 26 -17.08 0.61 -8.53
C ASN A 26 -15.67 1.21 -8.51
N LEU A 27 -15.02 1.34 -9.66
CA LEU A 27 -13.70 1.93 -9.78
C LEU A 27 -13.71 3.44 -9.48
N VAL A 28 -14.70 4.17 -10.02
CA VAL A 28 -14.88 5.61 -9.74
C VAL A 28 -15.05 5.84 -8.24
N LYS A 29 -15.96 5.09 -7.60
CA LYS A 29 -16.17 5.19 -6.16
C LYS A 29 -14.93 4.83 -5.35
N ALA A 30 -14.15 3.84 -5.77
CA ALA A 30 -12.90 3.47 -5.11
C ALA A 30 -11.86 4.60 -5.19
N LYS A 31 -11.74 5.27 -6.34
CA LYS A 31 -10.85 6.42 -6.52
C LYS A 31 -11.28 7.63 -5.68
N GLU A 32 -12.58 7.91 -5.60
CA GLU A 32 -13.13 8.97 -4.74
C GLU A 32 -12.83 8.68 -3.27
N THR A 33 -13.13 7.47 -2.80
CA THR A 33 -12.84 7.05 -1.42
C THR A 33 -11.34 7.11 -1.12
N TYR A 34 -10.49 6.74 -2.07
CA TYR A 34 -9.03 6.86 -1.92
C TYR A 34 -8.61 8.32 -1.68
N LYS A 35 -9.10 9.26 -2.49
CA LYS A 35 -8.81 10.70 -2.32
C LYS A 35 -9.35 11.25 -1.00
N GLU A 36 -10.57 10.86 -0.64
CA GLU A 36 -11.20 11.24 0.63
C GLU A 36 -10.36 10.77 1.83
N VAL A 37 -9.91 9.53 1.79
CA VAL A 37 -9.09 8.96 2.86
C VAL A 37 -7.75 9.67 3.00
N LEU A 38 -7.04 9.95 1.89
CA LEU A 38 -5.78 10.69 1.97
C LEU A 38 -5.98 12.08 2.58
N SER A 39 -7.14 12.70 2.37
CA SER A 39 -7.45 14.00 2.94
C SER A 39 -7.67 14.00 4.47
N LEU A 40 -7.85 12.84 5.08
CA LEU A 40 -7.94 12.69 6.55
C LEU A 40 -6.59 12.81 7.26
N TYR A 41 -5.50 12.72 6.52
CA TYR A 41 -4.15 12.81 7.05
C TYR A 41 -3.52 14.18 6.76
N PRO A 42 -2.59 14.66 7.60
CA PRO A 42 -1.76 15.81 7.27
C PRO A 42 -1.09 15.65 5.90
N ASN A 43 -1.11 16.69 5.08
CA ASN A 43 -0.62 16.64 3.70
C ASN A 43 0.83 16.13 3.59
N MET A 44 1.68 16.51 4.55
CA MET A 44 3.07 16.04 4.62
C MET A 44 3.21 14.51 4.70
N LEU A 45 2.19 13.80 5.15
CA LEU A 45 2.19 12.34 5.23
C LEU A 45 1.70 11.68 3.93
N THR A 46 0.92 12.39 3.11
CA THR A 46 0.22 11.84 1.94
C THR A 46 0.66 12.43 0.60
N ASP A 47 1.51 13.43 0.58
CA ASP A 47 1.96 14.16 -0.62
C ASP A 47 2.69 13.29 -1.68
N HIS A 48 3.18 12.13 -1.27
CA HIS A 48 3.89 11.19 -2.13
C HIS A 48 2.96 10.25 -2.90
N PHE A 49 1.69 10.11 -2.49
CA PHE A 49 0.76 9.18 -3.12
C PHE A 49 0.42 9.59 -4.57
N LEU A 50 0.35 8.59 -5.45
CA LEU A 50 0.03 8.79 -6.86
C LEU A 50 -1.45 9.19 -7.02
N ASP A 51 -1.71 10.16 -7.91
CA ASP A 51 -3.08 10.43 -8.35
C ASP A 51 -3.64 9.18 -9.05
N PRO A 52 -4.78 8.63 -8.61
CA PRO A 52 -5.37 7.42 -9.15
C PRO A 52 -5.84 7.56 -10.62
N GLU A 53 -5.79 8.77 -11.20
CA GLU A 53 -6.05 8.99 -12.62
C GLU A 53 -4.82 8.78 -13.52
N LYS A 54 -3.61 8.72 -12.94
CA LYS A 54 -2.36 8.58 -13.70
C LYS A 54 -2.01 7.16 -14.09
N ALA A 55 -2.61 6.17 -13.43
CA ALA A 55 -2.31 4.76 -13.67
C ALA A 55 -3.55 3.89 -13.45
N ASN A 56 -3.44 2.61 -13.82
CA ASN A 56 -4.48 1.63 -13.52
C ASN A 56 -4.47 1.33 -12.02
N PHE A 57 -5.42 1.92 -11.31
CA PHE A 57 -5.63 1.68 -9.90
C PHE A 57 -6.22 0.30 -9.68
N ILE A 58 -5.54 -0.56 -8.91
CA ILE A 58 -6.00 -1.92 -8.64
C ILE A 58 -6.75 -1.98 -7.32
N HIS A 59 -6.11 -1.46 -6.25
CA HIS A 59 -6.60 -1.65 -4.89
C HIS A 59 -6.00 -0.60 -3.96
N PHE A 60 -6.77 -0.24 -2.94
CA PHE A 60 -6.20 0.38 -1.76
C PHE A 60 -6.69 -0.34 -0.51
N GLY A 61 -5.78 -0.49 0.44
CA GLY A 61 -6.08 -0.98 1.77
C GLY A 61 -6.12 0.19 2.73
N LEU A 62 -7.19 0.26 3.49
CA LEU A 62 -7.34 1.23 4.53
C LEU A 62 -7.70 0.53 5.82
N ARG A 63 -7.03 0.95 6.89
CA ARG A 63 -7.53 0.73 8.23
C ARG A 63 -7.85 2.09 8.81
N TYR A 64 -9.13 2.32 9.01
CA TYR A 64 -9.64 3.57 9.56
C TYR A 64 -9.02 3.84 10.93
N PRO A 65 -8.67 5.10 11.21
CA PRO A 65 -8.45 5.55 12.56
C PRO A 65 -9.70 5.18 13.39
N GLY A 66 -9.53 4.33 14.40
CA GLY A 66 -10.63 3.97 15.31
C GLY A 66 -11.04 2.51 15.34
N ALA A 67 -11.00 1.73 14.24
CA ALA A 67 -11.40 0.32 14.29
C ALA A 67 -10.39 -0.60 14.99
N ALA A 68 -9.14 -0.17 15.13
CA ALA A 68 -8.07 -0.79 15.92
C ALA A 68 -6.90 0.18 16.12
N ASN A 69 -7.11 1.49 15.88
CA ASN A 69 -6.09 2.54 15.96
C ASN A 69 -4.82 2.27 15.10
N LEU A 70 -4.99 1.51 14.02
CA LEU A 70 -3.94 1.21 13.05
C LEU A 70 -4.14 2.13 11.85
N ASN A 71 -3.28 3.12 11.73
CA ASN A 71 -3.34 4.08 10.63
C ASN A 71 -2.41 3.60 9.51
N VAL A 72 -2.93 2.69 8.69
CA VAL A 72 -2.22 2.12 7.55
C VAL A 72 -2.99 2.42 6.28
N VAL A 73 -2.35 3.10 5.35
CA VAL A 73 -2.84 3.33 3.99
C VAL A 73 -1.88 2.69 3.02
N ASN A 74 -2.38 1.87 2.13
CA ASN A 74 -1.60 1.36 1.00
C ASN A 74 -2.43 1.44 -0.28
N ALA A 75 -1.78 1.73 -1.40
CA ALA A 75 -2.41 1.82 -2.71
C ALA A 75 -1.55 1.11 -3.75
N ILE A 76 -2.18 0.28 -4.57
CA ILE A 76 -1.52 -0.55 -5.58
C ILE A 76 -1.94 -0.08 -6.96
N PHE A 77 -0.96 0.19 -7.81
CA PHE A 77 -1.13 0.63 -9.18
C PHE A 77 -0.41 -0.28 -10.15
N ILE A 78 -0.97 -0.44 -11.36
CA ILE A 78 -0.23 -0.91 -12.54
C ILE A 78 0.08 0.33 -13.39
N CYS A 79 1.37 0.56 -13.60
CA CYS A 79 1.90 1.67 -14.36
C CYS A 79 2.48 1.19 -15.70
N ASP A 80 2.46 2.05 -16.72
CA ASP A 80 3.22 1.81 -17.92
C ASP A 80 4.73 2.06 -17.71
N SER A 81 5.55 1.67 -18.67
CA SER A 81 7.01 1.78 -18.56
C SER A 81 7.52 3.21 -18.39
N ASN A 82 6.88 4.20 -19.03
CA ASN A 82 7.30 5.59 -18.93
C ASN A 82 7.02 6.16 -17.53
N LEU A 83 5.84 5.85 -17.02
CA LEU A 83 5.46 6.28 -15.66
C LEU A 83 6.33 5.58 -14.60
N ILE A 84 6.65 4.29 -14.78
CA ILE A 84 7.57 3.57 -13.87
C ILE A 84 8.93 4.27 -13.84
N THR A 85 9.53 4.55 -14.99
CA THR A 85 10.84 5.24 -15.05
C THR A 85 10.78 6.58 -14.32
N THR A 86 9.72 7.36 -14.56
CA THR A 86 9.54 8.66 -13.88
C THR A 86 9.41 8.50 -12.36
N ILE A 87 8.68 7.48 -11.91
CA ILE A 87 8.52 7.21 -10.47
C ILE A 87 9.86 6.75 -9.89
N GLU A 88 10.58 5.83 -10.54
CA GLU A 88 11.89 5.34 -10.06
C GLU A 88 12.91 6.46 -9.93
N GLU A 89 13.04 7.32 -10.94
CA GLU A 89 13.92 8.48 -10.88
C GLU A 89 13.57 9.42 -9.71
N LYS A 90 12.28 9.66 -9.50
CA LYS A 90 11.81 10.43 -8.34
C LYS A 90 12.19 9.74 -7.03
N MET A 91 11.95 8.43 -6.91
CA MET A 91 12.23 7.66 -5.68
C MET A 91 13.72 7.59 -5.37
N ILE A 92 14.58 7.50 -6.38
CA ILE A 92 16.05 7.52 -6.20
C ILE A 92 16.50 8.90 -5.66
N ASN A 93 15.88 9.98 -6.11
CA ASN A 93 16.26 11.33 -5.71
C ASN A 93 15.68 11.74 -4.34
N GLU A 94 14.48 11.29 -4.00
CA GLU A 94 13.76 11.69 -2.78
C GLU A 94 13.86 10.64 -1.66
N GLY A 95 14.26 9.41 -1.96
CA GLY A 95 14.37 8.32 -1.01
C GLY A 95 15.45 8.57 0.03
N VAL A 96 15.09 8.45 1.29
CA VAL A 96 16.00 8.58 2.44
C VAL A 96 16.64 7.25 2.83
N ALA A 97 16.04 6.14 2.40
CA ALA A 97 16.61 4.79 2.50
C ALA A 97 16.05 3.88 1.41
N ILE A 98 16.85 2.91 0.99
CA ILE A 98 16.48 1.91 -0.02
C ILE A 98 16.75 0.53 0.56
N TYR A 99 15.75 -0.36 0.46
CA TYR A 99 15.82 -1.74 0.93
C TYR A 99 15.26 -2.70 -0.12
N HIS A 100 15.51 -4.00 0.10
CA HIS A 100 14.92 -5.09 -0.67
C HIS A 100 14.28 -6.12 0.27
N PHE A 101 13.23 -6.81 -0.17
CA PHE A 101 12.65 -7.91 0.61
C PHE A 101 13.64 -9.07 0.83
N THR A 102 14.70 -9.13 0.02
CA THR A 102 15.79 -10.12 0.12
C THR A 102 16.91 -9.70 1.06
N ASP A 103 16.85 -8.52 1.67
CA ASP A 103 17.82 -8.08 2.64
C ASP A 103 17.86 -9.04 3.84
N SER A 104 19.01 -9.13 4.47
CA SER A 104 19.23 -10.08 5.58
C SER A 104 18.28 -9.86 6.74
N CYS A 105 17.86 -8.61 6.95
CA CYS A 105 16.80 -8.21 7.86
C CYS A 105 16.32 -6.78 7.55
N LEU A 106 15.15 -6.40 8.10
CA LEU A 106 14.53 -5.09 8.00
C LEU A 106 14.09 -4.62 9.40
N MET A 107 13.95 -3.31 9.57
CA MET A 107 13.29 -2.73 10.74
C MET A 107 11.79 -2.67 10.47
N ILE A 108 11.05 -3.69 10.90
CA ILE A 108 9.64 -3.87 10.55
C ILE A 108 8.76 -3.28 11.63
N VAL A 109 7.76 -2.48 11.24
CA VAL A 109 6.69 -2.03 12.14
C VAL A 109 5.76 -3.21 12.39
N ASP A 110 5.91 -3.86 13.53
CA ASP A 110 5.09 -5.02 13.91
C ASP A 110 4.21 -4.66 15.11
N TYR A 111 2.93 -4.94 14.97
CA TYR A 111 1.94 -4.74 16.01
C TYR A 111 1.75 -6.03 16.80
N ASP A 112 1.67 -5.93 18.11
CA ASP A 112 1.40 -7.10 18.95
C ASP A 112 -0.06 -7.56 18.79
N THR A 113 -0.33 -8.19 17.66
CA THR A 113 -1.63 -8.79 17.35
C THR A 113 -1.43 -10.28 17.13
N SER A 114 -2.14 -11.10 17.89
CA SER A 114 -2.11 -12.58 17.79
C SER A 114 -2.76 -13.15 16.51
N ILE A 115 -2.93 -12.36 15.44
CA ILE A 115 -3.79 -12.67 14.29
C ILE A 115 -2.95 -12.91 13.01
N TYR A 116 -1.68 -13.22 13.11
CA TYR A 116 -0.87 -13.46 11.91
C TYR A 116 -0.77 -14.94 11.57
N ASP A 117 -1.58 -15.36 10.60
CA ASP A 117 -1.30 -16.55 9.81
C ASP A 117 -0.65 -16.07 8.49
N THR A 118 0.66 -16.15 8.40
CA THR A 118 1.42 -15.64 7.27
C THR A 118 2.11 -16.77 6.55
N THR A 119 1.66 -17.02 5.33
CA THR A 119 2.13 -18.15 4.53
C THR A 119 3.01 -17.77 3.35
N VAL A 120 3.15 -16.47 2.99
CA VAL A 120 3.73 -16.13 1.69
C VAL A 120 5.18 -15.66 1.74
N ILE A 121 5.56 -14.78 2.67
CA ILE A 121 6.95 -14.32 2.83
C ILE A 121 7.20 -13.95 4.28
N LYS A 122 8.23 -14.53 4.86
CA LYS A 122 8.64 -14.21 6.22
C LYS A 122 9.72 -13.12 6.19
N LEU A 123 9.31 -11.87 6.38
CA LEU A 123 10.25 -10.77 6.58
C LEU A 123 11.02 -10.99 7.88
N LYS A 124 12.32 -10.79 7.84
CA LYS A 124 13.19 -10.99 9.01
C LYS A 124 13.42 -9.67 9.73
N GLN A 125 12.98 -9.58 10.98
CA GLN A 125 13.26 -8.45 11.85
C GLN A 125 14.75 -8.41 12.21
N CYS A 126 15.36 -7.22 12.15
CA CYS A 126 16.73 -7.02 12.64
C CYS A 126 16.79 -7.04 14.18
N ASN A 127 17.91 -7.49 14.72
CA ASN A 127 18.19 -7.39 16.16
C ASN A 127 18.80 -6.03 16.54
N ASN A 128 19.39 -5.33 15.57
CA ASN A 128 19.99 -4.01 15.75
C ASN A 128 19.53 -3.08 14.62
N PHE A 129 18.98 -1.93 14.98
CA PHE A 129 18.36 -0.97 14.08
C PHE A 129 19.21 0.26 13.79
N ASN A 130 20.51 0.25 14.14
CA ASN A 130 21.38 1.42 13.96
C ASN A 130 21.37 1.92 12.50
N GLY A 131 20.90 3.14 12.31
CA GLY A 131 20.84 3.77 10.99
C GLY A 131 19.73 3.25 10.07
N MET A 132 18.89 2.33 10.53
CA MET A 132 17.77 1.82 9.74
C MET A 132 16.51 2.65 9.97
N LEU A 133 15.70 2.76 8.93
CA LEU A 133 14.37 3.36 8.98
C LEU A 133 13.29 2.25 8.96
N PRO A 134 12.18 2.44 9.67
CA PRO A 134 11.12 1.45 9.72
C PRO A 134 10.41 1.33 8.38
N VAL A 135 10.03 0.09 8.06
CA VAL A 135 9.16 -0.26 6.94
C VAL A 135 7.93 -1.00 7.46
N PRO A 136 6.81 -0.95 6.75
CA PRO A 136 5.61 -1.70 7.14
C PRO A 136 5.86 -3.20 7.23
N ASN A 137 5.05 -3.87 8.01
CA ASN A 137 4.88 -5.30 7.84
C ASN A 137 4.04 -5.55 6.58
N PHE A 138 4.72 -5.66 5.43
CA PHE A 138 4.08 -5.82 4.12
C PHE A 138 3.24 -7.11 4.04
N GLU A 139 3.55 -8.15 4.78
CA GLU A 139 2.73 -9.36 4.87
C GLU A 139 1.34 -9.06 5.44
N PHE A 140 1.29 -8.12 6.37
CA PHE A 140 0.06 -7.68 7.01
C PHE A 140 -0.69 -6.58 6.24
N CYS A 141 0.05 -5.65 5.67
CA CYS A 141 -0.52 -4.46 5.01
C CYS A 141 -1.05 -4.79 3.62
N LEU A 142 -0.35 -5.65 2.86
CA LEU A 142 -0.73 -6.04 1.52
C LEU A 142 -1.64 -7.28 1.57
N LYS A 143 -2.93 -7.08 1.82
CA LYS A 143 -3.92 -8.17 1.85
C LYS A 143 -4.18 -8.81 0.49
N LEU A 144 -3.68 -8.24 -0.61
CA LEU A 144 -3.74 -8.86 -1.92
C LEU A 144 -2.58 -9.83 -2.06
N PRO A 145 -2.83 -11.05 -2.55
CA PRO A 145 -1.77 -11.99 -2.88
C PRO A 145 -1.01 -11.50 -4.11
N LEU A 146 0.01 -10.66 -3.89
CA LEU A 146 0.96 -10.32 -4.95
C LEU A 146 1.80 -11.55 -5.28
N PRO A 147 2.18 -11.76 -6.55
CA PRO A 147 2.99 -12.90 -6.95
C PRO A 147 4.31 -12.92 -6.16
N ILE A 148 4.82 -14.11 -5.85
CA ILE A 148 6.10 -14.24 -5.14
C ILE A 148 7.25 -13.56 -5.89
N GLU A 149 7.19 -13.50 -7.21
CA GLU A 149 8.15 -12.80 -8.06
C GLU A 149 8.15 -11.29 -7.86
N PHE A 150 7.02 -10.71 -7.42
CA PHE A 150 6.96 -9.30 -7.01
C PHE A 150 7.97 -9.06 -5.89
N TYR A 151 7.88 -9.82 -4.82
CA TYR A 151 8.71 -9.65 -3.63
C TYR A 151 10.20 -9.92 -3.90
N LYS A 152 10.53 -10.89 -4.76
CA LYS A 152 11.93 -11.20 -5.10
C LYS A 152 12.64 -10.06 -5.84
N LYS A 153 11.89 -9.24 -6.59
CA LYS A 153 12.43 -8.17 -7.44
C LYS A 153 12.13 -6.77 -6.92
N ALA A 154 11.33 -6.67 -5.88
CA ALA A 154 10.85 -5.40 -5.39
C ALA A 154 11.94 -4.61 -4.67
N THR A 155 11.99 -3.32 -5.00
CA THR A 155 12.79 -2.32 -4.29
C THR A 155 11.86 -1.49 -3.41
N ILE A 156 12.25 -1.27 -2.17
CA ILE A 156 11.53 -0.52 -1.15
C ILE A 156 12.23 0.84 -0.99
N TYR A 157 11.55 1.91 -1.35
CA TYR A 157 12.03 3.29 -1.20
C TYR A 157 11.32 3.94 -0.01
N VAL A 158 12.03 4.15 1.09
CA VAL A 158 11.51 4.94 2.22
C VAL A 158 11.65 6.42 1.88
N LEU A 159 10.55 7.16 1.82
CA LEU A 159 10.53 8.60 1.53
C LEU A 159 10.53 9.45 2.80
N GLY A 160 10.20 8.86 3.91
CA GLY A 160 10.25 9.52 5.20
C GLY A 160 9.86 8.58 6.32
N ALA A 161 10.53 8.73 7.43
CA ALA A 161 10.19 8.08 8.68
C ALA A 161 10.69 8.95 9.82
N GLU A 162 9.81 9.29 10.75
CA GLU A 162 10.14 10.16 11.88
C GLU A 162 9.48 9.64 13.15
N ARG A 163 10.16 9.90 14.27
CA ARG A 163 9.68 9.60 15.61
C ARG A 163 8.77 10.71 16.10
N GLY A 164 7.70 10.39 16.78
CA GLY A 164 6.80 11.38 17.35
C GLY A 164 5.33 11.08 17.10
N LYS A 165 4.45 11.94 17.61
CA LYS A 165 3.01 11.83 17.43
C LYS A 165 2.59 12.71 16.25
N PHE A 166 2.11 12.10 15.19
CA PHE A 166 1.69 12.78 13.95
C PHE A 166 0.17 12.80 13.76
N LEU A 167 -0.56 12.13 14.65
CA LEU A 167 -2.02 12.11 14.75
C LEU A 167 -2.42 12.30 16.20
N ASP A 168 -3.70 12.59 16.41
CA ASP A 168 -4.28 12.67 17.74
C ASP A 168 -4.09 11.36 18.52
N GLU A 169 -3.83 11.46 19.81
CA GLU A 169 -3.45 10.32 20.65
C GLU A 169 -4.50 9.20 20.69
N ASN A 170 -5.78 9.57 20.60
CA ASN A 170 -6.90 8.63 20.53
C ASN A 170 -6.95 7.85 19.20
N LEU A 171 -6.22 8.29 18.19
CA LEU A 171 -6.10 7.60 16.90
C LEU A 171 -4.88 6.68 16.82
N LEU A 172 -3.93 6.80 17.77
CA LEU A 172 -2.71 6.01 17.76
C LEU A 172 -2.92 4.65 18.45
N TRP A 173 -2.12 3.66 18.05
CA TRP A 173 -2.16 2.32 18.64
C TRP A 173 -1.69 2.34 20.08
N SER A 174 -2.59 2.04 21.02
CA SER A 174 -2.35 2.16 22.45
C SER A 174 -1.32 1.18 23.00
N LYS A 175 -1.16 0.00 22.36
CA LYS A 175 -0.21 -1.03 22.79
C LYS A 175 1.22 -0.80 22.28
N GLY A 176 1.41 0.19 21.36
CA GLY A 176 2.69 0.44 20.71
C GLY A 176 3.07 -0.61 19.67
N VAL A 177 4.24 -0.47 19.12
CA VAL A 177 4.82 -1.36 18.12
C VAL A 177 6.05 -2.08 18.69
N LYS A 178 6.42 -3.23 18.13
CA LYS A 178 7.62 -4.00 18.50
C LYS A 178 8.90 -3.38 17.92
N LEU A 179 9.12 -2.11 18.21
CA LEU A 179 10.33 -1.37 17.91
C LEU A 179 11.00 -0.90 19.20
N SER A 180 12.19 -0.29 19.08
CA SER A 180 12.86 0.31 20.24
C SER A 180 11.98 1.42 20.86
N TYR A 181 12.21 1.72 22.14
CA TYR A 181 11.45 2.74 22.86
C TYR A 181 11.40 4.10 22.16
N GLU A 182 12.47 4.45 21.43
CA GLU A 182 12.55 5.69 20.66
C GLU A 182 11.52 5.77 19.52
N TRP A 183 11.06 4.61 19.04
CA TRP A 183 10.04 4.46 18.00
C TRP A 183 8.67 4.07 18.56
N LYS A 184 8.42 4.39 19.86
CA LYS A 184 7.12 4.12 20.47
C LYS A 184 5.95 4.72 19.66
N ASN A 185 6.14 5.90 19.11
CA ASN A 185 5.24 6.54 18.14
C ASN A 185 6.08 7.05 16.97
N GLY A 186 5.48 7.08 15.80
CA GLY A 186 6.14 7.55 14.59
C GLY A 186 5.30 7.35 13.35
N TYR A 187 5.92 7.62 12.21
CA TYR A 187 5.39 7.23 10.91
C TYR A 187 6.49 6.69 10.02
N THR A 188 6.07 5.95 8.99
CA THR A 188 6.86 5.62 7.82
C THR A 188 6.00 5.77 6.56
N LYS A 189 6.60 6.33 5.50
CA LYS A 189 5.96 6.46 4.19
C LYS A 189 6.93 6.14 3.07
N GLY A 190 6.40 5.64 1.95
CA GLY A 190 7.26 5.33 0.81
C GLY A 190 6.59 4.58 -0.32
N VAL A 191 7.41 3.95 -1.14
CA VAL A 191 6.99 3.27 -2.38
C VAL A 191 7.75 1.96 -2.56
N VAL A 192 7.03 0.89 -2.91
CA VAL A 192 7.61 -0.37 -3.38
C VAL A 192 7.40 -0.48 -4.88
N ILE A 193 8.44 -0.80 -5.63
CA ILE A 193 8.39 -0.95 -7.09
C ILE A 193 8.88 -2.35 -7.47
N SER A 194 8.11 -3.06 -8.29
CA SER A 194 8.52 -4.32 -8.89
C SER A 194 7.86 -4.49 -10.27
N GLY A 195 8.66 -4.41 -11.33
CA GLY A 195 8.17 -4.45 -12.71
C GLY A 195 7.21 -3.29 -12.97
N ASN A 196 5.98 -3.59 -13.35
CA ASN A 196 4.94 -2.57 -13.61
C ASN A 196 4.02 -2.32 -12.41
N ILE A 197 4.28 -2.93 -11.26
CA ILE A 197 3.48 -2.77 -10.04
C ILE A 197 4.17 -1.78 -9.09
N VAL A 198 3.41 -0.79 -8.66
CA VAL A 198 3.84 0.21 -7.67
C VAL A 198 2.90 0.18 -6.48
N VAL A 199 3.47 0.10 -5.28
CA VAL A 199 2.73 0.13 -4.02
C VAL A 199 3.17 1.33 -3.21
N TYR A 200 2.26 2.26 -2.97
CA TYR A 200 2.46 3.38 -2.06
C TYR A 200 1.99 3.00 -0.66
N TRP A 201 2.70 3.43 0.35
CA TRP A 201 2.27 3.21 1.73
C TRP A 201 2.45 4.45 2.61
N LEU A 202 1.61 4.53 3.62
CA LEU A 202 1.74 5.33 4.83
C LEU A 202 1.37 4.46 6.02
N GLU A 203 2.17 4.48 7.07
CA GLU A 203 1.86 3.85 8.34
C GLU A 203 2.20 4.81 9.48
N VAL A 204 1.25 5.04 10.39
CA VAL A 204 1.38 5.93 11.55
C VAL A 204 0.97 5.18 12.81
N TRP A 205 1.79 5.19 13.84
CA TRP A 205 1.55 4.45 15.08
C TRP A 205 1.82 5.28 16.34
#